data_c1dd6e0f862386cc7327d21db706786c
#
_entry.id   c1dd6e0f862386cc7327d21db706786c
#
_cell.length_a   1.000
_cell.length_b   1.000
_cell.length_c   1.000
_cell.angle_alpha   90.00
_cell.angle_beta   90.00
_cell.angle_gamma   90.00
#
_symmetry.space_group_name_H-M   'P 1'
#
loop_
_entity.id
_entity.type
_entity.pdbx_description
1 polymer ?
#
loop_
_entity_poly.entity_id
_entity_poly.type
_entity_poly.pdbx_seq_one_letter_code
_entity_poly.pdbx_strand_id
1 'polypeptide(L)'
;MKNINHYSQSKFASLSPVKQLKALDRLLFSLEHSISQNDNYTKLKNHIIDCISWIKPPLPEYLSQLSNALEKEESLEKIYYAIAYYQQQRGKSLKDYQIEVRKGDGLRVVQPETVNKAQQMILILDNLRSAFNIGSIFRTAECLNLKSIYLCGVCATPESSSLKKTARGIEDRVLWKYFPHPEDAILAAKSEGYFLYALETVEAAKSVFEINYKFPLALVVGNESMGISQNALKLCDSFLAIPVQGWKNSLNVAVACAICVYQIVWGNLPQK
;
A
#
# COMPACT_ATOMS: atom_id res chain seq x y z
N MET A 1 -9.29 6.16 -24.36
CA MET A 1 -7.98 5.64 -24.86
C MET A 1 -7.16 6.81 -25.34
N LYS A 2 -6.12 7.27 -24.60
CA LYS A 2 -5.17 8.26 -25.12
C LYS A 2 -4.34 7.57 -26.20
N ASN A 3 -4.17 8.22 -27.36
CA ASN A 3 -3.39 7.72 -28.49
C ASN A 3 -2.06 7.12 -28.01
N ILE A 4 -1.93 5.81 -28.09
CA ILE A 4 -0.66 5.10 -27.91
C ILE A 4 0.20 5.56 -29.08
N ASN A 5 1.30 6.25 -28.82
CA ASN A 5 2.21 6.73 -29.86
C ASN A 5 2.80 5.54 -30.62
N HIS A 6 2.19 5.15 -31.72
CA HIS A 6 2.78 4.20 -32.65
C HIS A 6 3.94 4.89 -33.40
N TYR A 7 5.14 4.37 -33.23
CA TYR A 7 6.32 4.82 -33.98
C TYR A 7 6.45 3.99 -35.25
N SER A 8 6.66 4.66 -36.41
CA SER A 8 7.19 3.96 -37.58
C SER A 8 8.69 3.72 -37.39
N GLN A 9 9.24 2.71 -38.07
CA GLN A 9 10.68 2.39 -38.00
C GLN A 9 11.55 3.62 -38.32
N SER A 10 11.24 4.34 -39.39
CA SER A 10 11.98 5.55 -39.80
C SER A 10 11.96 6.63 -38.73
N LYS A 11 10.79 6.88 -38.13
CA LYS A 11 10.63 7.86 -37.05
C LYS A 11 11.36 7.46 -35.78
N PHE A 12 11.28 6.18 -35.37
CA PHE A 12 11.95 5.71 -34.18
C PHE A 12 13.47 5.66 -34.33
N ALA A 13 13.96 5.17 -35.49
CA ALA A 13 15.40 5.10 -35.79
C ALA A 13 16.05 6.48 -35.91
N SER A 14 15.29 7.53 -36.30
CA SER A 14 15.78 8.92 -36.33
C SER A 14 15.93 9.58 -34.98
N LEU A 15 15.39 8.98 -33.89
CA LEU A 15 15.53 9.50 -32.53
C LEU A 15 16.95 9.27 -32.04
N SER A 16 17.46 10.20 -31.20
CA SER A 16 18.68 9.96 -30.46
C SER A 16 18.50 8.80 -29.47
N PRO A 17 19.56 8.06 -29.06
CA PRO A 17 19.45 6.92 -28.14
C PRO A 17 18.68 7.25 -26.86
N VAL A 18 18.91 8.44 -26.28
CA VAL A 18 18.18 8.90 -25.09
C VAL A 18 16.67 9.06 -25.37
N LYS A 19 16.30 9.57 -26.56
CA LYS A 19 14.89 9.72 -26.93
C LYS A 19 14.22 8.39 -27.27
N GLN A 20 14.96 7.42 -27.84
CA GLN A 20 14.48 6.06 -28.08
C GLN A 20 14.13 5.38 -26.74
N LEU A 21 15.02 5.46 -25.76
CA LEU A 21 14.76 4.90 -24.41
C LEU A 21 13.60 5.60 -23.71
N LYS A 22 13.44 6.93 -23.85
CA LYS A 22 12.25 7.64 -23.31
C LYS A 22 10.95 7.22 -24.02
N ALA A 23 11.00 6.86 -25.29
CA ALA A 23 9.86 6.34 -26.03
C ALA A 23 9.48 4.94 -25.50
N LEU A 24 10.45 4.05 -25.32
CA LEU A 24 10.24 2.73 -24.72
C LEU A 24 9.66 2.83 -23.30
N ASP A 25 10.17 3.76 -22.48
CA ASP A 25 9.62 4.03 -21.14
C ASP A 25 8.11 4.30 -21.16
N ARG A 26 7.63 5.07 -22.14
CA ARG A 26 6.19 5.39 -22.27
C ARG A 26 5.38 4.19 -22.75
N LEU A 27 5.92 3.44 -23.71
CA LEU A 27 5.27 2.25 -24.24
C LEU A 27 5.16 1.16 -23.17
N LEU A 28 6.21 0.94 -22.37
CA LEU A 28 6.21 0.00 -21.24
C LEU A 28 5.22 0.42 -20.15
N PHE A 29 5.13 1.71 -19.85
CA PHE A 29 4.11 2.21 -18.92
C PHE A 29 2.68 1.91 -19.42
N SER A 30 2.45 2.07 -20.73
CA SER A 30 1.15 1.73 -21.33
C SER A 30 0.90 0.22 -21.31
N LEU A 31 1.94 -0.59 -21.51
CA LEU A 31 1.86 -2.06 -21.43
C LEU A 31 1.48 -2.51 -20.02
N GLU A 32 2.17 -2.01 -19.00
CA GLU A 32 1.86 -2.30 -17.59
C GLU A 32 0.40 -1.94 -17.25
N HIS A 33 -0.05 -0.78 -17.75
CA HIS A 33 -1.44 -0.34 -17.54
C HIS A 33 -2.45 -1.26 -18.24
N SER A 34 -2.22 -1.64 -19.51
CA SER A 34 -3.11 -2.55 -20.23
C SER A 34 -3.18 -3.93 -19.57
N ILE A 35 -2.04 -4.48 -19.11
CA ILE A 35 -2.00 -5.75 -18.37
C ILE A 35 -2.81 -5.63 -17.07
N SER A 36 -2.67 -4.53 -16.31
CA SER A 36 -3.37 -4.33 -15.05
C SER A 36 -4.90 -4.21 -15.20
N GLN A 37 -5.37 -3.77 -16.38
CA GLN A 37 -6.81 -3.66 -16.71
C GLN A 37 -7.37 -4.91 -17.40
N ASN A 38 -6.57 -5.97 -17.57
CA ASN A 38 -6.91 -7.14 -18.38
C ASN A 38 -7.27 -6.80 -19.84
N ASP A 39 -6.78 -5.69 -20.38
CA ASP A 39 -6.97 -5.31 -21.77
C ASP A 39 -6.11 -6.17 -22.71
N ASN A 40 -6.52 -6.27 -23.99
CA ASN A 40 -5.69 -6.91 -25.00
C ASN A 40 -4.46 -6.04 -25.31
N TYR A 41 -3.30 -6.51 -24.87
CA TYR A 41 -2.02 -5.81 -25.03
C TYR A 41 -1.12 -6.36 -26.16
N THR A 42 -1.57 -7.35 -26.91
CA THR A 42 -0.75 -8.04 -27.93
C THR A 42 -0.15 -7.09 -28.96
N LYS A 43 -0.94 -6.15 -29.48
CA LYS A 43 -0.45 -5.15 -30.46
C LYS A 43 0.62 -4.24 -29.86
N LEU A 44 0.45 -3.81 -28.62
CA LEU A 44 1.40 -2.96 -27.93
C LEU A 44 2.69 -3.72 -27.60
N LYS A 45 2.57 -4.96 -27.14
CA LYS A 45 3.69 -5.88 -26.93
C LYS A 45 4.56 -6.01 -28.18
N ASN A 46 3.94 -6.37 -29.32
CA ASN A 46 4.65 -6.53 -30.57
C ASN A 46 5.32 -5.22 -31.02
N HIS A 47 4.64 -4.10 -30.86
CA HIS A 47 5.22 -2.79 -31.19
C HIS A 47 6.45 -2.43 -30.32
N ILE A 48 6.48 -2.84 -29.06
CA ILE A 48 7.66 -2.66 -28.20
C ILE A 48 8.83 -3.53 -28.69
N ILE A 49 8.57 -4.78 -29.09
CA ILE A 49 9.56 -5.68 -29.68
C ILE A 49 10.15 -5.06 -30.93
N ASP A 50 9.30 -4.59 -31.83
CA ASP A 50 9.73 -3.89 -33.05
C ASP A 50 10.61 -2.67 -32.73
N CYS A 51 10.21 -1.83 -31.81
CA CYS A 51 10.99 -0.67 -31.38
C CYS A 51 12.37 -1.06 -30.83
N ILE A 52 12.46 -2.15 -30.07
CA ILE A 52 13.76 -2.64 -29.56
C ILE A 52 14.63 -3.15 -30.71
N SER A 53 14.06 -3.88 -31.69
CA SER A 53 14.78 -4.40 -32.86
C SER A 53 15.34 -3.30 -33.76
N TRP A 54 14.75 -2.10 -33.74
CA TRP A 54 15.23 -0.94 -34.52
C TRP A 54 16.36 -0.16 -33.86
N ILE A 55 16.76 -0.53 -32.64
CA ILE A 55 17.91 0.08 -31.94
C ILE A 55 19.19 -0.53 -32.51
N LYS A 56 20.17 0.34 -32.82
CA LYS A 56 21.46 -0.09 -33.39
C LYS A 56 22.23 -0.96 -32.36
N PRO A 57 22.76 -2.13 -32.80
CA PRO A 57 23.62 -2.96 -31.98
C PRO A 57 24.93 -2.27 -31.53
N PRO A 58 25.58 -2.69 -30.44
CA PRO A 58 25.14 -3.77 -29.54
C PRO A 58 24.01 -3.33 -28.61
N LEU A 59 22.99 -4.17 -28.45
CA LEU A 59 21.92 -3.91 -27.50
C LEU A 59 22.43 -4.14 -26.06
N PRO A 60 22.14 -3.23 -25.12
CA PRO A 60 22.34 -3.46 -23.71
C PRO A 60 21.61 -4.74 -23.24
N GLU A 61 22.19 -5.46 -22.30
CA GLU A 61 21.66 -6.73 -21.80
C GLU A 61 20.20 -6.62 -21.33
N TYR A 62 19.85 -5.56 -20.62
CA TYR A 62 18.50 -5.33 -20.13
C TYR A 62 17.45 -5.16 -21.24
N LEU A 63 17.83 -4.66 -22.43
CA LEU A 63 16.93 -4.57 -23.59
C LEU A 63 16.79 -5.95 -24.27
N SER A 64 17.87 -6.71 -24.37
CA SER A 64 17.83 -8.08 -24.90
C SER A 64 16.97 -8.99 -24.04
N GLN A 65 17.10 -8.91 -22.72
CA GLN A 65 16.28 -9.69 -21.78
C GLN A 65 14.81 -9.28 -21.89
N LEU A 66 14.51 -7.98 -22.01
CA LEU A 66 13.14 -7.48 -22.17
C LEU A 66 12.51 -7.98 -23.48
N SER A 67 13.24 -7.88 -24.62
CA SER A 67 12.76 -8.39 -25.91
C SER A 67 12.47 -9.88 -25.86
N ASN A 68 13.41 -10.68 -25.34
CA ASN A 68 13.24 -12.12 -25.19
C ASN A 68 12.02 -12.51 -24.34
N ALA A 69 11.79 -11.81 -23.22
CA ALA A 69 10.64 -12.08 -22.36
C ALA A 69 9.31 -11.75 -23.05
N LEU A 70 9.28 -10.69 -23.85
CA LEU A 70 8.10 -10.31 -24.63
C LEU A 70 7.84 -11.24 -25.82
N GLU A 71 8.88 -11.70 -26.51
CA GLU A 71 8.78 -12.57 -27.71
C GLU A 71 8.32 -13.99 -27.38
N LYS A 72 8.87 -14.59 -26.31
CA LYS A 72 8.64 -16.00 -25.98
C LYS A 72 7.29 -16.30 -25.33
N GLU A 73 6.36 -15.33 -25.29
CA GLU A 73 5.06 -15.47 -24.59
C GLU A 73 5.20 -16.07 -23.17
N GLU A 74 6.25 -15.64 -22.47
CA GLU A 74 6.52 -16.10 -21.14
C GLU A 74 5.41 -15.69 -20.17
N SER A 75 5.37 -16.31 -18.98
CA SER A 75 4.41 -15.97 -17.96
C SER A 75 4.43 -14.46 -17.64
N LEU A 76 3.29 -13.90 -17.25
CA LEU A 76 3.19 -12.48 -16.84
C LEU A 76 4.25 -12.11 -15.79
N GLU A 77 4.60 -13.06 -14.92
CA GLU A 77 5.65 -12.89 -13.92
C GLU A 77 7.01 -12.59 -14.55
N LYS A 78 7.41 -13.35 -15.59
CA LYS A 78 8.69 -13.14 -16.28
C LYS A 78 8.72 -11.84 -17.07
N ILE A 79 7.62 -11.50 -17.74
CA ILE A 79 7.47 -10.20 -18.41
C ILE A 79 7.63 -9.07 -17.38
N TYR A 80 6.98 -9.21 -16.23
CA TYR A 80 7.08 -8.25 -15.15
C TYR A 80 8.53 -8.08 -14.65
N TYR A 81 9.25 -9.17 -14.38
CA TYR A 81 10.65 -9.08 -13.95
C TYR A 81 11.56 -8.44 -15.00
N ALA A 82 11.32 -8.72 -16.28
CA ALA A 82 12.09 -8.10 -17.35
C ALA A 82 11.84 -6.59 -17.45
N ILE A 83 10.58 -6.14 -17.27
CA ILE A 83 10.24 -4.72 -17.19
C ILE A 83 10.87 -4.07 -15.96
N ALA A 84 10.80 -4.71 -14.79
CA ALA A 84 11.37 -4.21 -13.55
C ALA A 84 12.90 -4.08 -13.66
N TYR A 85 13.58 -5.08 -14.23
CA TYR A 85 15.01 -5.04 -14.48
C TYR A 85 15.40 -3.89 -15.43
N TYR A 86 14.67 -3.74 -16.55
CA TYR A 86 14.84 -2.59 -17.45
C TYR A 86 14.71 -1.26 -16.71
N GLN A 87 13.67 -1.09 -15.89
CA GLN A 87 13.44 0.14 -15.13
C GLN A 87 14.57 0.41 -14.13
N GLN A 88 15.06 -0.62 -13.44
CA GLN A 88 16.18 -0.53 -12.51
C GLN A 88 17.47 -0.07 -13.22
N GLN A 89 17.81 -0.68 -14.36
CA GLN A 89 18.99 -0.30 -15.15
C GLN A 89 18.88 1.13 -15.72
N ARG A 90 17.67 1.65 -15.84
CA ARG A 90 17.39 3.03 -16.21
C ARG A 90 17.44 4.02 -15.04
N GLY A 91 17.82 3.57 -13.84
CA GLY A 91 17.84 4.38 -12.63
C GLY A 91 16.45 4.86 -12.19
N LYS A 92 15.38 4.17 -12.60
CA LYS A 92 14.02 4.47 -12.16
C LYS A 92 13.71 3.72 -10.89
N SER A 93 13.12 4.40 -9.91
CA SER A 93 12.54 3.70 -8.77
C SER A 93 11.42 2.79 -9.27
N LEU A 94 11.42 1.54 -8.80
CA LEU A 94 10.30 0.64 -8.98
C LEU A 94 9.07 1.31 -8.35
N LYS A 95 8.00 1.39 -9.13
CA LYS A 95 6.77 2.01 -8.62
C LYS A 95 6.04 0.99 -7.77
N ASP A 96 5.43 1.44 -6.67
CA ASP A 96 4.70 0.60 -5.72
C ASP A 96 3.45 -0.07 -6.32
N TYR A 97 2.95 0.41 -7.48
CA TYR A 97 1.88 -0.26 -8.21
C TYR A 97 2.49 -1.28 -9.18
N GLN A 98 2.51 -2.49 -8.79
CA GLN A 98 2.96 -3.61 -9.61
C GLN A 98 1.76 -4.29 -10.25
N ILE A 99 2.00 -4.93 -11.42
CA ILE A 99 1.02 -5.81 -12.05
C ILE A 99 0.62 -6.89 -11.04
N GLU A 100 -0.65 -7.04 -10.80
CA GLU A 100 -1.18 -8.06 -9.90
C GLU A 100 -1.13 -9.42 -10.60
N VAL A 101 -0.07 -10.19 -10.35
CA VAL A 101 0.16 -11.51 -10.96
C VAL A 101 -0.61 -12.60 -10.20
N ARG A 102 -0.94 -12.37 -8.93
CA ARG A 102 -1.70 -13.31 -8.10
C ARG A 102 -3.11 -12.78 -7.82
N LYS A 103 -4.12 -13.51 -8.28
CA LYS A 103 -5.49 -13.31 -7.80
C LYS A 103 -5.60 -13.83 -6.38
N GLY A 104 -6.27 -13.07 -5.51
CA GLY A 104 -6.42 -13.40 -4.09
C GLY A 104 -7.42 -14.52 -3.83
N ASP A 105 -7.06 -15.74 -4.20
CA ASP A 105 -7.74 -16.99 -3.85
C ASP A 105 -7.11 -17.67 -2.62
N GLY A 106 -6.46 -16.83 -1.77
CA GLY A 106 -5.85 -17.27 -0.53
C GLY A 106 -6.83 -17.87 0.46
N LEU A 107 -6.33 -18.81 1.26
CA LEU A 107 -7.07 -19.50 2.31
C LEU A 107 -7.65 -18.46 3.29
N ARG A 108 -8.97 -18.31 3.34
CA ARG A 108 -9.65 -17.49 4.35
C ARG A 108 -9.79 -18.29 5.62
N VAL A 109 -8.98 -17.97 6.63
CA VAL A 109 -9.14 -18.51 7.98
C VAL A 109 -10.12 -17.61 8.73
N VAL A 110 -11.34 -18.07 8.90
CA VAL A 110 -12.38 -17.34 9.63
C VAL A 110 -12.58 -18.02 10.98
N GLN A 111 -12.24 -17.30 12.05
CA GLN A 111 -12.55 -17.71 13.44
C GLN A 111 -13.58 -16.74 14.01
N PRO A 112 -14.74 -17.22 14.52
CA PRO A 112 -15.80 -16.35 15.01
C PRO A 112 -15.35 -15.36 16.07
N GLU A 113 -14.44 -15.77 16.96
CA GLU A 113 -13.91 -14.91 18.02
C GLU A 113 -13.07 -13.75 17.47
N THR A 114 -12.20 -14.00 16.49
CA THR A 114 -11.39 -12.95 15.86
C THR A 114 -12.25 -11.98 15.07
N VAL A 115 -13.28 -12.49 14.38
CA VAL A 115 -14.24 -11.64 13.67
C VAL A 115 -14.99 -10.74 14.66
N ASN A 116 -15.44 -11.29 15.78
CA ASN A 116 -16.14 -10.51 16.81
C ASN A 116 -15.24 -9.41 17.39
N LYS A 117 -13.97 -9.71 17.71
CA LYS A 117 -12.99 -8.71 18.18
C LYS A 117 -12.77 -7.62 17.11
N ALA A 118 -12.55 -8.02 15.86
CA ALA A 118 -12.29 -7.09 14.75
C ALA A 118 -13.48 -6.14 14.51
N GLN A 119 -14.72 -6.64 14.58
CA GLN A 119 -15.92 -5.83 14.40
C GLN A 119 -16.22 -4.89 15.58
N GLN A 120 -15.53 -5.03 16.69
CA GLN A 120 -15.56 -4.13 17.83
C GLN A 120 -14.36 -3.18 17.87
N MET A 121 -13.61 -3.09 16.76
CA MET A 121 -12.39 -2.29 16.68
C MET A 121 -12.49 -1.24 15.59
N ILE A 122 -12.10 0.01 15.93
CA ILE A 122 -11.89 1.12 14.97
C ILE A 122 -10.45 1.62 15.06
N LEU A 123 -9.96 2.19 13.97
CA LEU A 123 -8.68 2.90 13.91
C LEU A 123 -8.92 4.40 13.83
N ILE A 124 -8.15 5.19 14.55
CA ILE A 124 -8.14 6.67 14.45
C ILE A 124 -6.75 7.09 14.00
N LEU A 125 -6.67 7.71 12.81
CA LEU A 125 -5.41 8.12 12.19
C LEU A 125 -5.23 9.63 12.37
N ASP A 126 -4.36 10.00 13.31
CA ASP A 126 -4.11 11.40 13.67
C ASP A 126 -3.09 12.04 12.72
N ASN A 127 -3.58 12.85 11.77
CA ASN A 127 -2.77 13.63 10.83
C ASN A 127 -1.74 12.81 10.03
N LEU A 128 -2.06 11.57 9.65
CA LEU A 128 -1.21 10.77 8.78
C LEU A 128 -1.16 11.36 7.37
N ARG A 129 0.03 11.79 6.93
CA ARG A 129 0.20 12.45 5.63
C ARG A 129 0.47 11.48 4.48
N SER A 130 1.16 10.39 4.76
CA SER A 130 1.59 9.44 3.74
C SER A 130 0.43 8.59 3.23
N ALA A 131 0.02 8.83 1.99
CA ALA A 131 -0.98 7.99 1.31
C ALA A 131 -0.56 6.51 1.26
N PHE A 132 0.76 6.21 1.23
CA PHE A 132 1.29 4.86 1.30
C PHE A 132 0.98 4.21 2.65
N ASN A 133 1.26 4.90 3.76
CA ASN A 133 0.97 4.39 5.10
C ASN A 133 -0.53 4.20 5.32
N ILE A 134 -1.35 5.19 4.93
CA ILE A 134 -2.80 5.09 5.03
C ILE A 134 -3.33 3.92 4.19
N GLY A 135 -2.89 3.78 2.94
CA GLY A 135 -3.28 2.66 2.08
C GLY A 135 -2.88 1.29 2.65
N SER A 136 -1.71 1.19 3.27
CA SER A 136 -1.28 -0.04 3.97
C SER A 136 -2.16 -0.35 5.19
N ILE A 137 -2.57 0.68 5.95
CA ILE A 137 -3.48 0.53 7.09
C ILE A 137 -4.88 0.10 6.60
N PHE A 138 -5.40 0.67 5.51
CA PHE A 138 -6.65 0.22 4.90
C PHE A 138 -6.60 -1.27 4.52
N ARG A 139 -5.47 -1.72 3.94
CA ARG A 139 -5.28 -3.16 3.62
C ARG A 139 -5.28 -4.03 4.86
N THR A 140 -4.61 -3.62 5.93
CA THR A 140 -4.61 -4.32 7.21
C THR A 140 -6.02 -4.40 7.79
N ALA A 141 -6.76 -3.30 7.76
CA ALA A 141 -8.14 -3.23 8.25
C ALA A 141 -9.08 -4.15 7.46
N GLU A 142 -8.96 -4.18 6.13
CA GLU A 142 -9.74 -5.07 5.27
C GLU A 142 -9.41 -6.54 5.52
N CYS A 143 -8.12 -6.90 5.58
CA CYS A 143 -7.68 -8.27 5.84
C CYS A 143 -8.23 -8.84 7.16
N LEU A 144 -8.39 -8.00 8.17
CA LEU A 144 -8.95 -8.37 9.48
C LEU A 144 -10.45 -8.09 9.61
N ASN A 145 -11.06 -7.46 8.61
CA ASN A 145 -12.46 -7.05 8.63
C ASN A 145 -12.78 -6.15 9.83
N LEU A 146 -11.95 -5.11 10.06
CA LEU A 146 -12.19 -4.13 11.12
C LEU A 146 -13.46 -3.32 10.85
N LYS A 147 -14.07 -2.80 11.90
CA LYS A 147 -15.34 -2.07 11.81
C LYS A 147 -15.22 -0.79 10.96
N SER A 148 -14.22 0.06 11.22
CA SER A 148 -14.02 1.29 10.43
C SER A 148 -12.68 1.97 10.73
N ILE A 149 -12.35 2.97 9.89
CA ILE A 149 -11.21 3.88 10.04
C ILE A 149 -11.70 5.32 10.15
N TYR A 150 -11.22 6.06 11.13
CA TYR A 150 -11.45 7.50 11.29
C TYR A 150 -10.19 8.24 10.83
N LEU A 151 -10.31 9.02 9.76
CA LEU A 151 -9.24 9.83 9.19
C LEU A 151 -9.34 11.24 9.77
N CYS A 152 -8.25 11.75 10.36
CA CYS A 152 -8.28 13.03 11.07
C CYS A 152 -7.28 14.02 10.50
N GLY A 153 -7.72 15.27 10.36
CA GLY A 153 -6.88 16.40 10.00
C GLY A 153 -6.27 16.32 8.60
N VAL A 154 -4.97 16.61 8.50
CA VAL A 154 -4.25 16.61 7.21
C VAL A 154 -3.86 15.19 6.83
N CYS A 155 -4.68 14.54 6.02
CA CYS A 155 -4.46 13.16 5.57
C CYS A 155 -4.97 12.94 4.13
N ALA A 156 -4.46 11.88 3.48
CA ALA A 156 -5.04 11.43 2.22
C ALA A 156 -6.33 10.65 2.49
N THR A 157 -7.39 10.95 1.73
CA THR A 157 -8.67 10.23 1.82
C THR A 157 -8.82 9.22 0.69
N PRO A 158 -9.72 8.23 0.79
CA PRO A 158 -10.03 7.27 -0.28
C PRO A 158 -10.40 7.91 -1.62
N GLU A 159 -10.87 9.15 -1.63
CA GLU A 159 -11.16 9.90 -2.85
C GLU A 159 -9.89 10.36 -3.58
N SER A 160 -8.75 10.46 -2.88
CA SER A 160 -7.50 10.92 -3.47
C SER A 160 -6.88 9.86 -4.40
N SER A 161 -6.37 10.29 -5.55
CA SER A 161 -5.71 9.41 -6.51
C SER A 161 -4.44 8.74 -5.94
N SER A 162 -3.79 9.34 -4.97
CA SER A 162 -2.60 8.81 -4.30
C SER A 162 -2.94 7.62 -3.41
N LEU A 163 -4.04 7.69 -2.65
CA LEU A 163 -4.48 6.59 -1.80
C LEU A 163 -5.02 5.43 -2.63
N LYS A 164 -5.84 5.69 -3.65
CA LYS A 164 -6.35 4.66 -4.58
C LYS A 164 -5.23 3.79 -5.18
N LYS A 165 -4.09 4.41 -5.52
CA LYS A 165 -2.93 3.67 -6.03
C LYS A 165 -2.31 2.71 -5.01
N THR A 166 -2.36 3.03 -3.73
CA THR A 166 -1.74 2.24 -2.64
C THR A 166 -2.70 1.26 -2.01
N ALA A 167 -3.97 1.64 -1.88
CA ALA A 167 -5.04 0.79 -1.35
C ALA A 167 -5.51 -0.28 -2.36
N ARG A 168 -5.30 -0.06 -3.67
CA ARG A 168 -5.59 -1.03 -4.76
C ARG A 168 -7.04 -1.52 -4.81
N GLY A 169 -7.99 -0.60 -4.65
CA GLY A 169 -9.43 -0.89 -4.77
C GLY A 169 -10.06 -1.51 -3.52
N ILE A 170 -9.35 -1.56 -2.39
CA ILE A 170 -9.92 -1.98 -1.10
C ILE A 170 -10.44 -0.80 -0.27
N GLU A 171 -10.12 0.43 -0.66
CA GLU A 171 -10.61 1.64 -0.02
C GLU A 171 -12.15 1.73 -0.01
N ASP A 172 -12.80 1.12 -0.98
CA ASP A 172 -14.28 1.05 -1.07
C ASP A 172 -14.89 -0.06 -0.21
N ARG A 173 -14.06 -0.94 0.38
CA ARG A 173 -14.51 -2.09 1.20
C ARG A 173 -14.43 -1.82 2.70
N VAL A 174 -13.66 -0.84 3.12
CA VAL A 174 -13.48 -0.47 4.52
C VAL A 174 -14.31 0.77 4.81
N LEU A 175 -15.20 0.69 5.80
CA LEU A 175 -15.95 1.87 6.24
C LEU A 175 -14.99 2.89 6.82
N TRP A 176 -15.17 4.15 6.46
CA TRP A 176 -14.36 5.23 6.98
C TRP A 176 -15.17 6.51 7.20
N LYS A 177 -14.68 7.36 8.12
CA LYS A 177 -15.21 8.71 8.38
C LYS A 177 -14.05 9.69 8.40
N TYR A 178 -14.32 10.95 8.03
CA TYR A 178 -13.35 12.04 8.16
C TYR A 178 -13.74 12.98 9.29
N PHE A 179 -12.74 13.39 10.08
CA PHE A 179 -12.89 14.38 11.13
C PHE A 179 -11.85 15.50 10.94
N PRO A 180 -12.23 16.79 11.01
CA PRO A 180 -11.28 17.90 10.91
C PRO A 180 -10.21 17.88 12.00
N HIS A 181 -10.57 17.40 13.20
CA HIS A 181 -9.67 17.32 14.35
C HIS A 181 -9.69 15.92 14.97
N PRO A 182 -8.53 15.37 15.39
CA PRO A 182 -8.47 14.05 16.01
C PRO A 182 -9.24 13.97 17.33
N GLU A 183 -9.34 15.07 18.07
CA GLU A 183 -10.13 15.16 19.29
C GLU A 183 -11.62 14.85 19.06
N ASP A 184 -12.18 15.34 17.95
CA ASP A 184 -13.58 15.09 17.61
C ASP A 184 -13.84 13.61 17.32
N ALA A 185 -12.90 12.95 16.63
CA ALA A 185 -12.96 11.52 16.37
C ALA A 185 -12.89 10.70 17.66
N ILE A 186 -12.00 11.09 18.57
CA ILE A 186 -11.84 10.44 19.87
C ILE A 186 -13.10 10.62 20.73
N LEU A 187 -13.63 11.82 20.80
CA LEU A 187 -14.86 12.09 21.56
C LEU A 187 -16.07 11.34 20.98
N ALA A 188 -16.18 11.28 19.66
CA ALA A 188 -17.19 10.47 18.98
C ALA A 188 -17.05 8.98 19.33
N ALA A 189 -15.84 8.43 19.29
CA ALA A 189 -15.58 7.05 19.69
C ALA A 189 -15.93 6.80 21.18
N LYS A 190 -15.58 7.73 22.07
CA LYS A 190 -15.95 7.62 23.50
C LYS A 190 -17.46 7.63 23.72
N SER A 191 -18.17 8.47 22.99
CA SER A 191 -19.64 8.52 23.10
C SER A 191 -20.31 7.24 22.60
N GLU A 192 -19.65 6.49 21.70
CA GLU A 192 -20.07 5.16 21.25
C GLU A 192 -19.59 4.03 22.20
N GLY A 193 -18.92 4.33 23.32
CA GLY A 193 -18.48 3.39 24.32
C GLY A 193 -17.14 2.72 24.06
N TYR A 194 -16.35 3.21 23.09
CA TYR A 194 -15.01 2.67 22.79
C TYR A 194 -14.00 3.03 23.88
N PHE A 195 -13.17 2.05 24.26
CA PHE A 195 -11.98 2.29 25.08
C PHE A 195 -10.82 2.70 24.17
N LEU A 196 -10.17 3.83 24.48
CA LEU A 196 -9.18 4.48 23.62
C LEU A 196 -7.75 4.04 23.98
N TYR A 197 -7.09 3.34 23.08
CA TYR A 197 -5.66 3.03 23.17
C TYR A 197 -4.86 3.91 22.22
N ALA A 198 -3.82 4.58 22.73
CA ALA A 198 -2.85 5.31 21.91
C ALA A 198 -1.61 4.43 21.68
N LEU A 199 -1.26 4.15 20.42
CA LEU A 199 -0.02 3.46 20.06
C LEU A 199 1.10 4.50 19.92
N GLU A 200 1.83 4.74 21.01
CA GLU A 200 2.86 5.78 21.09
C GLU A 200 3.96 5.42 22.09
N THR A 201 5.19 5.82 21.79
CA THR A 201 6.36 5.58 22.67
C THR A 201 6.42 6.63 23.78
N VAL A 202 5.61 6.43 24.82
CA VAL A 202 5.59 7.28 26.01
C VAL A 202 5.94 6.44 27.25
N GLU A 203 6.44 7.08 28.33
CA GLU A 203 6.90 6.38 29.55
C GLU A 203 5.82 5.50 30.20
N ALA A 204 4.56 5.93 30.14
CA ALA A 204 3.43 5.19 30.69
C ALA A 204 2.91 4.05 29.79
N ALA A 205 3.52 3.84 28.60
CA ALA A 205 3.04 2.84 27.65
C ALA A 205 3.33 1.41 28.12
N LYS A 206 2.33 0.55 27.96
CA LYS A 206 2.44 -0.89 28.21
C LYS A 206 2.79 -1.62 26.92
N SER A 207 3.48 -2.75 27.04
CA SER A 207 3.74 -3.61 25.89
C SER A 207 2.43 -4.10 25.26
N VAL A 208 2.32 -4.00 23.92
CA VAL A 208 1.17 -4.53 23.17
C VAL A 208 0.97 -6.04 23.37
N PHE A 209 2.00 -6.76 23.84
CA PHE A 209 1.98 -8.21 24.04
C PHE A 209 1.56 -8.63 25.45
N GLU A 210 1.48 -7.68 26.40
CA GLU A 210 1.30 -7.96 27.83
C GLU A 210 0.02 -7.38 28.42
N ILE A 211 -0.92 -7.00 27.57
CA ILE A 211 -2.15 -6.33 28.01
C ILE A 211 -3.39 -7.14 27.66
N ASN A 212 -4.37 -7.11 28.56
CA ASN A 212 -5.73 -7.57 28.29
C ASN A 212 -6.55 -6.40 27.73
N TYR A 213 -6.91 -6.50 26.44
CA TYR A 213 -7.65 -5.46 25.74
C TYR A 213 -9.11 -5.39 26.15
N LYS A 214 -9.61 -4.17 26.36
CA LYS A 214 -11.03 -3.90 26.61
C LYS A 214 -11.74 -3.59 25.30
N PHE A 215 -12.87 -4.22 25.05
CA PHE A 215 -13.71 -4.01 23.86
C PHE A 215 -15.06 -3.37 24.24
N PRO A 216 -15.69 -2.60 23.33
CA PRO A 216 -15.13 -2.17 22.04
C PRO A 216 -13.95 -1.22 22.22
N LEU A 217 -13.00 -1.24 21.26
CA LEU A 217 -11.80 -0.42 21.36
C LEU A 217 -11.53 0.43 20.10
N ALA A 218 -10.90 1.58 20.34
CA ALA A 218 -10.34 2.43 19.29
C ALA A 218 -8.81 2.49 19.47
N LEU A 219 -8.07 2.22 18.39
CA LEU A 219 -6.62 2.37 18.37
C LEU A 219 -6.26 3.67 17.66
N VAL A 220 -5.62 4.58 18.38
CA VAL A 220 -5.11 5.85 17.83
C VAL A 220 -3.66 5.66 17.41
N VAL A 221 -3.33 6.06 16.17
CA VAL A 221 -1.96 6.09 15.64
C VAL A 221 -1.67 7.49 15.11
N GLY A 222 -0.45 7.96 15.31
CA GLY A 222 -0.06 9.34 15.06
C GLY A 222 0.69 9.57 13.75
N ASN A 223 0.97 10.83 13.49
CA ASN A 223 1.76 11.34 12.37
C ASN A 223 3.17 10.73 12.36
N GLU A 224 3.70 10.48 11.16
CA GLU A 224 5.00 9.82 10.96
C GLU A 224 6.20 10.55 11.58
N SER A 225 6.09 11.86 11.77
CA SER A 225 7.18 12.69 12.30
C SER A 225 6.91 13.24 13.70
N MET A 226 5.65 13.49 14.02
CA MET A 226 5.25 14.17 15.25
C MET A 226 4.58 13.24 16.28
N GLY A 227 4.24 12.02 15.88
CA GLY A 227 3.46 11.11 16.72
C GLY A 227 1.99 11.56 16.87
N ILE A 228 1.36 11.09 17.93
CA ILE A 228 -0.02 11.47 18.29
C ILE A 228 0.01 12.87 18.91
N SER A 229 -0.94 13.73 18.49
CA SER A 229 -1.05 15.08 19.02
C SER A 229 -1.31 15.09 20.54
N GLN A 230 -0.75 16.08 21.25
CA GLN A 230 -0.82 16.14 22.72
C GLN A 230 -2.26 16.18 23.25
N ASN A 231 -3.15 16.86 22.52
CA ASN A 231 -4.56 16.92 22.91
C ASN A 231 -5.24 15.56 22.72
N ALA A 232 -4.96 14.86 21.63
CA ALA A 232 -5.46 13.51 21.38
C ALA A 232 -4.95 12.51 22.46
N LEU A 233 -3.64 12.58 22.80
CA LEU A 233 -3.04 11.74 23.85
C LEU A 233 -3.76 11.91 25.21
N LYS A 234 -4.05 13.14 25.62
CA LYS A 234 -4.76 13.43 26.88
C LYS A 234 -6.17 12.82 26.95
N LEU A 235 -6.77 12.57 25.79
CA LEU A 235 -8.09 11.96 25.71
C LEU A 235 -8.07 10.44 25.65
N CYS A 236 -6.91 9.82 25.46
CA CYS A 236 -6.79 8.36 25.42
C CYS A 236 -6.80 7.76 26.84
N ASP A 237 -7.35 6.54 26.95
CA ASP A 237 -7.54 5.88 28.25
C ASP A 237 -6.32 5.03 28.63
N SER A 238 -5.51 4.61 27.65
CA SER A 238 -4.29 3.81 27.87
C SER A 238 -3.30 3.99 26.73
N PHE A 239 -2.02 3.72 27.02
CA PHE A 239 -0.92 3.85 26.07
C PHE A 239 -0.29 2.48 25.81
N LEU A 240 0.05 2.22 24.57
CA LEU A 240 0.64 0.99 24.08
C LEU A 240 1.95 1.28 23.38
N ALA A 241 2.94 0.43 23.57
CA ALA A 241 4.19 0.46 22.81
C ALA A 241 4.55 -0.93 22.31
N ILE A 242 5.18 -0.98 21.15
CA ILE A 242 5.84 -2.18 20.62
C ILE A 242 7.28 -2.16 21.15
N PRO A 243 7.74 -3.16 21.93
CA PRO A 243 9.11 -3.22 22.38
C PRO A 243 10.09 -3.24 21.22
N VAL A 244 11.11 -2.39 21.28
CA VAL A 244 12.20 -2.33 20.29
C VAL A 244 13.53 -2.59 20.98
N GLN A 245 14.45 -3.30 20.31
CA GLN A 245 15.76 -3.67 20.85
C GLN A 245 16.93 -3.04 20.09
N GLY A 246 16.65 -2.39 18.98
CA GLY A 246 17.64 -1.78 18.12
C GLY A 246 17.93 -0.31 18.48
N TRP A 247 18.79 0.31 17.66
CA TRP A 247 19.11 1.74 17.80
C TRP A 247 17.92 2.67 17.52
N LYS A 248 17.02 2.28 16.61
CA LYS A 248 15.79 3.05 16.36
C LYS A 248 14.78 2.80 17.46
N ASN A 249 14.10 3.86 17.86
CA ASN A 249 13.08 3.85 18.91
C ASN A 249 11.64 3.73 18.41
N SER A 250 11.45 3.66 17.09
CA SER A 250 10.12 3.59 16.48
C SER A 250 10.13 2.78 15.18
N LEU A 251 8.99 2.17 14.86
CA LEU A 251 8.71 1.52 13.60
C LEU A 251 7.95 2.47 12.64
N ASN A 252 7.91 2.12 11.36
CA ASN A 252 6.97 2.75 10.44
C ASN A 252 5.55 2.59 10.99
N VAL A 253 4.74 3.65 10.93
CA VAL A 253 3.40 3.70 11.56
C VAL A 253 2.45 2.63 11.03
N ALA A 254 2.48 2.32 9.73
CA ALA A 254 1.63 1.27 9.16
C ALA A 254 2.06 -0.13 9.63
N VAL A 255 3.38 -0.35 9.79
CA VAL A 255 3.93 -1.60 10.35
C VAL A 255 3.56 -1.72 11.83
N ALA A 256 3.76 -0.67 12.62
CA ALA A 256 3.39 -0.63 14.03
C ALA A 256 1.87 -0.90 14.22
N CYS A 257 1.05 -0.22 13.43
CA CYS A 257 -0.39 -0.43 13.43
C CYS A 257 -0.74 -1.89 13.11
N ALA A 258 -0.16 -2.49 12.07
CA ALA A 258 -0.42 -3.87 11.69
C ALA A 258 -0.05 -4.86 12.81
N ILE A 259 1.14 -4.72 13.42
CA ILE A 259 1.57 -5.58 14.53
C ILE A 259 0.57 -5.47 15.69
N CYS A 260 0.21 -4.25 16.09
CA CYS A 260 -0.69 -4.01 17.21
C CYS A 260 -2.09 -4.58 16.94
N VAL A 261 -2.66 -4.32 15.77
CA VAL A 261 -4.00 -4.79 15.39
C VAL A 261 -4.06 -6.32 15.34
N TYR A 262 -3.04 -6.97 14.75
CA TYR A 262 -2.97 -8.44 14.73
C TYR A 262 -2.84 -9.01 16.16
N GLN A 263 -2.05 -8.38 17.02
CA GLN A 263 -1.95 -8.79 18.42
C GLN A 263 -3.28 -8.64 19.17
N ILE A 264 -4.03 -7.55 18.94
CA ILE A 264 -5.34 -7.32 19.55
C ILE A 264 -6.34 -8.39 19.10
N VAL A 265 -6.38 -8.69 17.82
CA VAL A 265 -7.39 -9.59 17.22
C VAL A 265 -7.04 -11.07 17.47
N TRP A 266 -5.78 -11.46 17.26
CA TRP A 266 -5.32 -12.85 17.28
C TRP A 266 -4.53 -13.23 18.53
N GLY A 267 -3.99 -12.27 19.27
CA GLY A 267 -3.33 -12.53 20.55
C GLY A 267 -4.30 -13.06 21.59
N ASN A 268 -3.80 -13.87 22.52
CA ASN A 268 -4.58 -14.46 23.60
C ASN A 268 -5.75 -15.37 23.15
N LEU A 269 -5.66 -15.93 21.95
CA LEU A 269 -6.54 -17.04 21.59
C LEU A 269 -6.02 -18.31 22.27
N PRO A 270 -6.89 -19.17 22.81
CA PRO A 270 -6.46 -20.47 23.32
C PRO A 270 -5.77 -21.23 22.20
N GLN A 271 -4.52 -21.66 22.45
CA GLN A 271 -3.81 -22.55 21.53
C GLN A 271 -4.61 -23.85 21.48
N LYS A 272 -5.03 -24.25 20.27
CA LYS A 272 -5.70 -25.54 20.04
C LYS A 272 -4.71 -26.68 20.09
#